data_f209245a70ac6ff025bba94696d84fec
#
_entry.id   f209245a70ac6ff025bba94696d84fec
#
_cell.length_a   1.000
_cell.length_b   1.000
_cell.length_c   1.000
_cell.angle_alpha   90.00
_cell.angle_beta   90.00
_cell.angle_gamma   90.00
#
_symmetry.space_group_name_H-M   'P 1'
#
loop_
_entity.id
_entity.type
_entity.pdbx_description
1 polymer ?
#
loop_
_entity_poly.entity_id
_entity_poly.type
_entity_poly.pdbx_seq_one_letter_code
_entity_poly.pdbx_strand_id
1 'polypeptide(L)'
;MEKKTRKDYGAAGLLPLLIFLVLYVGCLAVFTIKGAKDPSSYMPRQVAILVALLFALIFFEPRAKFAKKMNIYLNNAGNAGVMNLSLIVMMAGGFSSAVAISGGQSSIVNLGTSLIPSQFLVPGIFLIAAIISLCIGTSTGTIVTMAPVTFSLVAAAHLNAGMAGAAVITGSYFGDGLSMIGGTTISAAAGVGARMRDKFLWQIKIAVPAAVITIIIYTLMSLNNSSASNIHAGSYNVITILPYLVVLILAVMGMDVVLVLALGTVMASAIGMALGKASLFACAKAIGSGMESMFWLAIFAMMVNGMVALMRHYGGIDWMVHVFTRHIRSKASCEALIGILSFCVTGAIVNNNISVLITSPIAKELGDQYQVDKKVLAGVISIFAVTASMVIPQDSAMMMTLQLAGKSTNYLDLIRYMVYPVVLMGLTFIVNYFNARRSAA
;
A
#
# COMPACT_ATOMS: atom_id res chain seq x y z
N MET A 1 36.53 7.76 -6.52
CA MET A 1 35.16 8.06 -6.94
C MET A 1 34.87 9.51 -6.59
N GLU A 2 34.76 10.36 -7.62
CA GLU A 2 34.54 11.80 -7.47
C GLU A 2 33.27 12.09 -6.68
N LYS A 3 33.40 12.72 -5.51
CA LYS A 3 32.34 13.54 -4.91
C LYS A 3 32.10 14.75 -5.83
N LYS A 4 31.43 14.55 -6.97
CA LYS A 4 30.85 15.67 -7.73
C LYS A 4 29.99 16.45 -6.76
N THR A 5 30.29 17.74 -6.64
CA THR A 5 29.60 18.73 -5.82
C THR A 5 28.10 18.72 -6.14
N ARG A 6 27.37 17.84 -5.44
CA ARG A 6 25.92 17.76 -5.47
C ARG A 6 25.39 18.98 -4.74
N LYS A 7 24.55 19.79 -5.39
CA LYS A 7 23.92 20.93 -4.72
C LYS A 7 22.86 20.41 -3.76
N ASP A 8 23.06 20.63 -2.48
CA ASP A 8 22.15 20.22 -1.43
C ASP A 8 21.15 21.37 -1.13
N TYR A 9 19.85 21.07 -1.25
CA TYR A 9 18.77 22.00 -0.97
C TYR A 9 18.15 21.77 0.41
N GLY A 10 18.61 20.80 1.19
CA GLY A 10 18.10 20.50 2.51
C GLY A 10 16.57 20.29 2.51
N ALA A 11 15.85 20.98 3.40
CA ALA A 11 14.38 20.92 3.49
C ALA A 11 13.68 21.22 2.15
N ALA A 12 14.21 22.17 1.36
CA ALA A 12 13.61 22.52 0.07
C ALA A 12 13.64 21.36 -0.94
N GLY A 13 14.50 20.35 -0.73
CA GLY A 13 14.50 19.11 -1.49
C GLY A 13 13.17 18.32 -1.38
N LEU A 14 12.35 18.57 -0.34
CA LEU A 14 11.04 17.94 -0.14
C LEU A 14 9.86 18.73 -0.73
N LEU A 15 10.09 19.95 -1.25
CA LEU A 15 9.03 20.79 -1.79
C LEU A 15 8.17 20.12 -2.87
N PRO A 16 8.69 19.30 -3.79
CA PRO A 16 7.86 18.62 -4.79
C PRO A 16 6.80 17.73 -4.14
N LEU A 17 7.16 16.99 -3.07
CA LEU A 17 6.19 16.19 -2.33
C LEU A 17 5.13 17.06 -1.65
N LEU A 18 5.53 18.15 -1.02
CA LEU A 18 4.60 19.09 -0.39
C LEU A 18 3.63 19.70 -1.41
N ILE A 19 4.12 20.08 -2.57
CA ILE A 19 3.30 20.64 -3.68
C ILE A 19 2.28 19.57 -4.12
N PHE A 20 2.71 18.32 -4.33
CA PHE A 20 1.79 17.25 -4.67
C PHE A 20 0.69 17.07 -3.61
N LEU A 21 1.06 17.00 -2.32
CA LEU A 21 0.11 16.79 -1.23
C LEU A 21 -0.88 17.96 -1.11
N VAL A 22 -0.40 19.19 -1.20
CA VAL A 22 -1.26 20.40 -1.13
C VAL A 22 -2.22 20.43 -2.31
N LEU A 23 -1.75 20.17 -3.52
CA LEU A 23 -2.59 20.17 -4.71
C LEU A 23 -3.62 19.04 -4.69
N TYR A 24 -3.19 17.80 -4.41
CA TYR A 24 -4.08 16.66 -4.47
C TYR A 24 -5.00 16.59 -3.24
N VAL A 25 -4.41 16.46 -2.04
CA VAL A 25 -5.19 16.28 -0.80
C VAL A 25 -5.86 17.59 -0.38
N GLY A 26 -5.19 18.73 -0.55
CA GLY A 26 -5.75 20.03 -0.22
C GLY A 26 -6.96 20.38 -1.09
N CYS A 27 -6.88 20.20 -2.42
CA CYS A 27 -8.03 20.38 -3.30
C CYS A 27 -9.16 19.40 -2.97
N LEU A 28 -8.83 18.12 -2.76
CA LEU A 28 -9.81 17.11 -2.38
C LEU A 28 -10.57 17.51 -1.11
N ALA A 29 -9.86 17.99 -0.07
CA ALA A 29 -10.46 18.45 1.18
C ALA A 29 -11.37 19.67 0.96
N VAL A 30 -10.90 20.68 0.23
CA VAL A 30 -11.68 21.91 -0.06
C VAL A 30 -12.98 21.57 -0.79
N PHE A 31 -12.93 20.73 -1.84
CA PHE A 31 -14.13 20.40 -2.61
C PHE A 31 -15.05 19.42 -1.86
N THR A 32 -14.53 18.57 -0.97
CA THR A 32 -15.35 17.76 -0.05
C THR A 32 -16.13 18.67 0.92
N ILE A 33 -15.46 19.66 1.52
CA ILE A 33 -16.11 20.63 2.43
C ILE A 33 -17.17 21.46 1.69
N LYS A 34 -16.94 21.80 0.42
CA LYS A 34 -17.91 22.50 -0.42
C LYS A 34 -19.07 21.61 -0.90
N GLY A 35 -19.11 20.35 -0.53
CA GLY A 35 -20.19 19.41 -0.90
C GLY A 35 -20.20 18.99 -2.37
N ALA A 36 -19.05 19.01 -3.05
CA ALA A 36 -18.96 18.57 -4.43
C ALA A 36 -19.29 17.08 -4.55
N LYS A 37 -20.05 16.68 -5.59
CA LYS A 37 -20.44 15.27 -5.81
C LYS A 37 -19.25 14.35 -6.12
N ASP A 38 -18.22 14.87 -6.78
CA ASP A 38 -16.98 14.14 -7.10
C ASP A 38 -15.79 15.06 -6.85
N PRO A 39 -15.34 15.19 -5.58
CA PRO A 39 -14.23 16.07 -5.22
C PRO A 39 -12.90 15.70 -5.92
N SER A 40 -12.70 14.41 -6.25
CA SER A 40 -11.47 13.90 -6.86
C SER A 40 -11.30 14.34 -8.33
N SER A 41 -12.38 14.73 -9.01
CA SER A 41 -12.35 15.18 -10.41
C SER A 41 -11.77 16.58 -10.59
N TYR A 42 -11.79 17.43 -9.56
CA TYR A 42 -11.30 18.82 -9.65
C TYR A 42 -9.78 18.93 -9.72
N MET A 43 -9.07 18.03 -9.07
CA MET A 43 -7.62 17.93 -9.16
C MET A 43 -7.23 16.45 -9.33
N PRO A 44 -7.19 15.95 -10.57
CA PRO A 44 -6.72 14.61 -10.84
C PRO A 44 -5.28 14.42 -10.32
N ARG A 45 -5.03 13.30 -9.65
CA ARG A 45 -3.71 12.99 -9.07
C ARG A 45 -2.56 13.05 -10.08
N GLN A 46 -2.85 12.73 -11.35
CA GLN A 46 -1.89 12.79 -12.45
C GLN A 46 -1.44 14.23 -12.74
N VAL A 47 -2.36 15.19 -12.64
CA VAL A 47 -2.06 16.61 -12.82
C VAL A 47 -1.27 17.14 -11.62
N ALA A 48 -1.67 16.78 -10.42
CA ALA A 48 -0.96 17.21 -9.20
C ALA A 48 0.50 16.73 -9.18
N ILE A 49 0.75 15.46 -9.54
CA ILE A 49 2.12 14.92 -9.60
C ILE A 49 2.92 15.52 -10.76
N LEU A 50 2.29 15.79 -11.90
CA LEU A 50 2.94 16.46 -13.04
C LEU A 50 3.42 17.86 -12.67
N VAL A 51 2.58 18.66 -11.99
CA VAL A 51 2.96 19.98 -11.51
C VAL A 51 4.12 19.91 -10.52
N ALA A 52 4.07 18.98 -9.56
CA ALA A 52 5.15 18.76 -8.59
C ALA A 52 6.47 18.34 -9.27
N LEU A 53 6.39 17.47 -10.28
CA LEU A 53 7.55 17.04 -11.06
C LEU A 53 8.13 18.19 -11.88
N LEU A 54 7.31 18.96 -12.59
CA LEU A 54 7.75 20.12 -13.35
C LEU A 54 8.42 21.17 -12.44
N PHE A 55 7.84 21.40 -11.25
CA PHE A 55 8.47 22.24 -10.24
C PHE A 55 9.87 21.72 -9.89
N ALA A 56 10.02 20.42 -9.60
CA ALA A 56 11.32 19.82 -9.28
C ALA A 56 12.34 20.01 -10.42
N LEU A 57 11.92 19.78 -11.66
CA LEU A 57 12.78 19.92 -12.83
C LEU A 57 13.21 21.37 -13.12
N ILE A 58 12.40 22.34 -12.76
CA ILE A 58 12.69 23.77 -12.98
C ILE A 58 13.46 24.36 -11.78
N PHE A 59 12.97 24.11 -10.57
CA PHE A 59 13.48 24.72 -9.33
C PHE A 59 14.89 24.23 -8.94
N PHE A 60 15.13 22.89 -9.02
CA PHE A 60 16.43 22.37 -8.65
C PHE A 60 17.48 22.68 -9.71
N GLU A 61 18.62 23.20 -9.29
CA GLU A 61 19.74 23.58 -10.17
C GLU A 61 19.29 24.29 -11.47
N PRO A 62 18.68 25.48 -11.42
CA PRO A 62 18.10 26.14 -12.60
C PRO A 62 19.13 26.40 -13.73
N ARG A 63 20.42 26.46 -13.39
CA ARG A 63 21.52 26.61 -14.37
C ARG A 63 22.04 25.29 -14.93
N ALA A 64 21.64 24.15 -14.38
CA ALA A 64 22.03 22.84 -14.91
C ALA A 64 21.29 22.54 -16.22
N LYS A 65 21.95 21.81 -17.12
CA LYS A 65 21.32 21.34 -18.35
C LYS A 65 20.08 20.48 -18.01
N PHE A 66 18.95 20.77 -18.63
CA PHE A 66 17.70 20.04 -18.42
C PHE A 66 17.87 18.53 -18.60
N ALA A 67 18.67 18.11 -19.62
CA ALA A 67 18.99 16.71 -19.87
C ALA A 67 19.61 15.99 -18.65
N LYS A 68 20.45 16.67 -17.83
CA LYS A 68 21.03 16.07 -16.62
C LYS A 68 19.94 15.70 -15.61
N LYS A 69 19.00 16.61 -15.37
CA LYS A 69 17.88 16.42 -14.45
C LYS A 69 16.92 15.34 -14.96
N MET A 70 16.65 15.39 -16.27
CA MET A 70 15.81 14.40 -16.93
C MET A 70 16.42 12.98 -16.85
N ASN A 71 17.74 12.83 -16.96
CA ASN A 71 18.40 11.54 -16.79
C ASN A 71 18.24 10.99 -15.37
N ILE A 72 18.33 11.84 -14.33
CA ILE A 72 18.08 11.42 -12.94
C ILE A 72 16.65 10.91 -12.80
N TYR A 73 15.69 11.65 -13.36
CA TYR A 73 14.28 11.26 -13.39
C TYR A 73 14.06 9.93 -14.11
N LEU A 74 14.50 9.81 -15.37
CA LEU A 74 14.23 8.65 -16.23
C LEU A 74 14.85 7.36 -15.72
N ASN A 75 16.09 7.42 -15.21
CA ASN A 75 16.77 6.24 -14.66
C ASN A 75 16.05 5.64 -13.45
N ASN A 76 15.22 6.42 -12.74
CA ASN A 76 14.46 5.94 -11.59
C ASN A 76 12.99 5.71 -11.92
N ALA A 77 12.39 6.52 -12.80
CA ALA A 77 11.04 6.32 -13.28
C ALA A 77 10.85 4.97 -14.01
N GLY A 78 11.87 4.56 -14.77
CA GLY A 78 11.89 3.30 -15.53
C GLY A 78 12.72 2.18 -14.89
N ASN A 79 12.97 2.22 -13.56
CA ASN A 79 13.71 1.14 -12.93
C ASN A 79 12.91 -0.19 -12.91
N ALA A 80 13.62 -1.32 -12.78
CA ALA A 80 13.02 -2.64 -12.83
C ALA A 80 11.84 -2.84 -11.87
N GLY A 81 11.91 -2.28 -10.65
CA GLY A 81 10.83 -2.38 -9.66
C GLY A 81 9.57 -1.65 -10.10
N VAL A 82 9.70 -0.45 -10.66
CA VAL A 82 8.56 0.34 -11.19
C VAL A 82 7.97 -0.34 -12.41
N MET A 83 8.79 -0.87 -13.32
CA MET A 83 8.33 -1.57 -14.51
C MET A 83 7.58 -2.85 -14.14
N ASN A 84 8.09 -3.63 -13.18
CA ASN A 84 7.41 -4.82 -12.65
C ASN A 84 6.06 -4.47 -12.01
N LEU A 85 6.01 -3.42 -11.17
CA LEU A 85 4.76 -2.92 -10.59
C LEU A 85 3.75 -2.53 -11.67
N SER A 86 4.20 -1.82 -12.70
CA SER A 86 3.35 -1.40 -13.83
C SER A 86 2.75 -2.60 -14.56
N LEU A 87 3.55 -3.64 -14.80
CA LEU A 87 3.08 -4.87 -15.43
C LEU A 87 2.06 -5.60 -14.55
N ILE A 88 2.34 -5.76 -13.25
CA ILE A 88 1.43 -6.38 -12.29
C ILE A 88 0.08 -5.67 -12.28
N VAL A 89 0.08 -4.34 -12.21
CA VAL A 89 -1.15 -3.55 -12.15
C VAL A 89 -1.99 -3.70 -13.42
N MET A 90 -1.35 -3.67 -14.60
CA MET A 90 -2.04 -3.89 -15.87
C MET A 90 -2.61 -5.31 -15.96
N MET A 91 -1.84 -6.32 -15.57
CA MET A 91 -2.31 -7.71 -15.53
C MET A 91 -3.49 -7.89 -14.57
N ALA A 92 -3.50 -7.19 -13.43
CA ALA A 92 -4.63 -7.21 -12.49
C ALA A 92 -5.92 -6.65 -13.11
N GLY A 93 -5.83 -5.56 -13.87
CA GLY A 93 -6.95 -5.02 -14.62
C GLY A 93 -7.49 -6.01 -15.67
N GLY A 94 -6.59 -6.64 -16.41
CA GLY A 94 -6.94 -7.68 -17.39
C GLY A 94 -7.63 -8.88 -16.74
N PHE A 95 -7.08 -9.40 -15.63
CA PHE A 95 -7.66 -10.48 -14.84
C PHE A 95 -9.06 -10.14 -14.33
N SER A 96 -9.22 -8.96 -13.72
CA SER A 96 -10.53 -8.49 -13.20
C SER A 96 -11.60 -8.49 -14.30
N SER A 97 -11.27 -7.99 -15.48
CA SER A 97 -12.19 -7.94 -16.62
C SER A 97 -12.48 -9.32 -17.22
N ALA A 98 -11.49 -10.22 -17.28
CA ALA A 98 -11.68 -11.60 -17.72
C ALA A 98 -12.63 -12.38 -16.79
N VAL A 99 -12.47 -12.19 -15.47
CA VAL A 99 -13.36 -12.81 -14.48
C VAL A 99 -14.76 -12.17 -14.52
N ALA A 100 -14.87 -10.87 -14.75
CA ALA A 100 -16.17 -10.21 -14.89
C ALA A 100 -16.98 -10.79 -16.07
N ILE A 101 -16.37 -10.90 -17.25
CA ILE A 101 -17.05 -11.41 -18.45
C ILE A 101 -17.39 -12.92 -18.35
N SER A 102 -16.60 -13.69 -17.59
CA SER A 102 -16.90 -15.12 -17.33
C SER A 102 -18.04 -15.32 -16.32
N GLY A 103 -18.50 -14.25 -15.64
CA GLY A 103 -19.49 -14.29 -14.56
C GLY A 103 -18.92 -14.75 -13.21
N GLY A 104 -17.59 -14.80 -13.07
CA GLY A 104 -16.94 -15.15 -11.81
C GLY A 104 -17.12 -14.08 -10.74
N GLN A 105 -17.18 -12.82 -11.15
CA GLN A 105 -17.41 -11.68 -10.26
C GLN A 105 -18.75 -11.78 -9.55
N SER A 106 -19.84 -12.01 -10.27
CA SER A 106 -21.18 -12.17 -9.69
C SER A 106 -21.29 -13.45 -8.84
N SER A 107 -20.64 -14.52 -9.26
CA SER A 107 -20.66 -15.79 -8.52
C SER A 107 -19.94 -15.72 -7.18
N ILE A 108 -18.78 -15.07 -7.10
CA ILE A 108 -18.05 -14.90 -5.82
C ILE A 108 -18.79 -13.99 -4.86
N VAL A 109 -19.47 -12.99 -5.40
CA VAL A 109 -20.33 -12.09 -4.64
C VAL A 109 -21.52 -12.84 -4.03
N ASN A 110 -22.26 -13.59 -4.86
CA ASN A 110 -23.42 -14.35 -4.39
C ASN A 110 -23.01 -15.43 -3.37
N LEU A 111 -21.87 -16.09 -3.58
CA LEU A 111 -21.32 -17.02 -2.59
C LEU A 111 -20.97 -16.31 -1.27
N GLY A 112 -20.25 -15.19 -1.34
CA GLY A 112 -19.83 -14.44 -0.15
C GLY A 112 -21.04 -13.95 0.67
N THR A 113 -22.05 -13.40 -0.02
CA THR A 113 -23.26 -12.89 0.64
C THR A 113 -24.20 -14.01 1.14
N SER A 114 -24.10 -15.22 0.59
CA SER A 114 -24.87 -16.38 1.07
C SER A 114 -24.25 -17.03 2.33
N LEU A 115 -22.91 -16.98 2.46
CA LEU A 115 -22.19 -17.67 3.53
C LEU A 115 -21.89 -16.77 4.72
N ILE A 116 -21.64 -15.47 4.48
CA ILE A 116 -21.14 -14.54 5.50
C ILE A 116 -22.20 -13.46 5.73
N PRO A 117 -22.74 -13.31 6.95
CA PRO A 117 -23.59 -12.19 7.30
C PRO A 117 -22.91 -10.85 6.97
N SER A 118 -23.66 -9.89 6.44
CA SER A 118 -23.13 -8.62 5.90
C SER A 118 -22.25 -7.85 6.90
N GLN A 119 -22.56 -7.92 8.18
CA GLN A 119 -21.77 -7.27 9.25
C GLN A 119 -20.37 -7.84 9.42
N PHE A 120 -20.13 -9.08 8.97
CA PHE A 120 -18.83 -9.74 9.06
C PHE A 120 -18.05 -9.71 7.72
N LEU A 121 -18.61 -9.16 6.65
CA LEU A 121 -17.93 -9.11 5.34
C LEU A 121 -16.66 -8.24 5.41
N VAL A 122 -16.72 -7.04 5.99
CA VAL A 122 -15.56 -6.15 6.09
C VAL A 122 -14.48 -6.69 7.02
N PRO A 123 -14.77 -7.14 8.26
CA PRO A 123 -13.80 -7.86 9.07
C PRO A 123 -13.23 -9.10 8.40
N GLY A 124 -14.05 -9.84 7.65
CA GLY A 124 -13.63 -11.00 6.87
C GLY A 124 -12.65 -10.65 5.75
N ILE A 125 -12.89 -9.55 5.03
CA ILE A 125 -11.96 -9.01 4.03
C ILE A 125 -10.59 -8.71 4.65
N PHE A 126 -10.55 -8.04 5.81
CA PHE A 126 -9.31 -7.79 6.54
C PHE A 126 -8.57 -9.09 6.87
N LEU A 127 -9.29 -10.07 7.46
CA LEU A 127 -8.69 -11.33 7.90
C LEU A 127 -8.15 -12.16 6.73
N ILE A 128 -8.92 -12.25 5.65
CA ILE A 128 -8.52 -13.00 4.44
C ILE A 128 -7.29 -12.34 3.80
N ALA A 129 -7.31 -11.01 3.64
CA ALA A 129 -6.16 -10.26 3.13
C ALA A 129 -4.92 -10.44 4.02
N ALA A 130 -5.10 -10.47 5.34
CA ALA A 130 -4.03 -10.71 6.31
C ALA A 130 -3.38 -12.09 6.15
N ILE A 131 -4.19 -13.15 6.04
CA ILE A 131 -3.71 -14.53 5.87
C ILE A 131 -2.97 -14.68 4.54
N ILE A 132 -3.56 -14.18 3.45
CA ILE A 132 -2.95 -14.25 2.11
C ILE A 132 -1.60 -13.53 2.11
N SER A 133 -1.56 -12.31 2.62
CA SER A 133 -0.35 -11.50 2.64
C SER A 133 0.75 -12.09 3.53
N LEU A 134 0.38 -12.73 4.63
CA LEU A 134 1.32 -13.46 5.48
C LEU A 134 2.01 -14.60 4.72
N CYS A 135 1.25 -15.31 3.87
CA CYS A 135 1.75 -16.41 3.05
C CYS A 135 2.59 -15.94 1.85
N ILE A 136 2.13 -14.91 1.15
CA ILE A 136 2.80 -14.36 -0.06
C ILE A 136 4.04 -13.54 0.33
N GLY A 137 4.00 -12.83 1.47
CA GLY A 137 5.06 -11.93 1.92
C GLY A 137 5.09 -10.58 1.18
N THR A 138 3.97 -10.17 0.56
CA THR A 138 3.85 -8.87 -0.11
C THR A 138 2.44 -8.31 -0.03
N SER A 139 2.32 -7.09 0.49
CA SER A 139 1.07 -6.34 0.56
C SER A 139 0.51 -6.01 -0.82
N THR A 140 1.35 -5.55 -1.75
CA THR A 140 0.93 -5.19 -3.11
C THR A 140 0.34 -6.38 -3.86
N GLY A 141 0.99 -7.56 -3.82
CA GLY A 141 0.47 -8.77 -4.44
C GLY A 141 -0.89 -9.19 -3.88
N THR A 142 -1.08 -9.06 -2.58
CA THR A 142 -2.35 -9.35 -1.93
C THR A 142 -3.44 -8.38 -2.35
N ILE A 143 -3.15 -7.08 -2.40
CA ILE A 143 -4.13 -6.06 -2.81
C ILE A 143 -4.56 -6.29 -4.27
N VAL A 144 -3.62 -6.60 -5.16
CA VAL A 144 -3.91 -6.92 -6.57
C VAL A 144 -4.92 -8.05 -6.70
N THR A 145 -4.79 -9.09 -5.88
CA THR A 145 -5.66 -10.27 -5.94
C THR A 145 -6.98 -10.07 -5.22
N MET A 146 -7.00 -9.33 -4.10
CA MET A 146 -8.16 -9.17 -3.23
C MET A 146 -9.06 -7.98 -3.57
N ALA A 147 -8.50 -6.86 -4.05
CA ALA A 147 -9.29 -5.65 -4.26
C ALA A 147 -10.39 -5.81 -5.32
N PRO A 148 -10.20 -6.52 -6.45
CA PRO A 148 -11.29 -6.79 -7.39
C PRO A 148 -12.45 -7.55 -6.76
N VAL A 149 -12.17 -8.57 -5.94
CA VAL A 149 -13.18 -9.32 -5.19
C VAL A 149 -13.89 -8.43 -4.19
N THR A 150 -13.12 -7.63 -3.45
CA THR A 150 -13.65 -6.72 -2.43
C THR A 150 -14.63 -5.72 -3.01
N PHE A 151 -14.27 -5.03 -4.10
CA PHE A 151 -15.16 -4.02 -4.70
C PHE A 151 -16.34 -4.64 -5.43
N SER A 152 -16.26 -5.89 -5.85
CA SER A 152 -17.42 -6.66 -6.31
C SER A 152 -18.40 -6.92 -5.16
N LEU A 153 -17.91 -7.31 -3.99
CA LEU A 153 -18.71 -7.48 -2.77
C LEU A 153 -19.31 -6.14 -2.30
N VAL A 154 -18.54 -5.05 -2.35
CA VAL A 154 -19.02 -3.69 -2.04
C VAL A 154 -20.24 -3.33 -2.87
N ALA A 155 -20.17 -3.54 -4.19
CA ALA A 155 -21.26 -3.19 -5.10
C ALA A 155 -22.53 -4.00 -4.86
N ALA A 156 -22.39 -5.30 -4.56
CA ALA A 156 -23.54 -6.19 -4.42
C ALA A 156 -24.11 -6.24 -2.99
N ALA A 157 -23.27 -6.11 -1.98
CA ALA A 157 -23.70 -6.11 -0.57
C ALA A 157 -23.92 -4.69 -0.02
N HIS A 158 -23.88 -3.67 -0.89
CA HIS A 158 -24.01 -2.25 -0.51
C HIS A 158 -23.11 -1.85 0.68
N LEU A 159 -21.90 -2.41 0.72
CA LEU A 159 -20.94 -2.11 1.78
C LEU A 159 -20.37 -0.71 1.60
N ASN A 160 -19.89 -0.14 2.70
CA ASN A 160 -19.12 1.10 2.62
C ASN A 160 -17.78 0.84 1.90
N ALA A 161 -17.60 1.44 0.71
CA ALA A 161 -16.44 1.23 -0.14
C ALA A 161 -15.13 1.70 0.51
N GLY A 162 -15.15 2.81 1.25
CA GLY A 162 -14.00 3.32 2.00
C GLY A 162 -13.56 2.34 3.10
N MET A 163 -14.51 1.79 3.86
CA MET A 163 -14.24 0.82 4.92
C MET A 163 -13.71 -0.52 4.36
N ALA A 164 -14.31 -1.03 3.28
CA ALA A 164 -13.85 -2.26 2.63
C ALA A 164 -12.46 -2.09 2.00
N GLY A 165 -12.19 -0.96 1.35
CA GLY A 165 -10.87 -0.62 0.82
C GLY A 165 -9.82 -0.49 1.92
N ALA A 166 -10.15 0.14 3.04
CA ALA A 166 -9.27 0.22 4.21
C ALA A 166 -8.97 -1.17 4.78
N ALA A 167 -9.97 -2.07 4.85
CA ALA A 167 -9.79 -3.43 5.33
C ALA A 167 -8.83 -4.25 4.45
N VAL A 168 -8.93 -4.13 3.11
CA VAL A 168 -7.99 -4.79 2.20
C VAL A 168 -6.57 -4.28 2.39
N ILE A 169 -6.37 -2.96 2.40
CA ILE A 169 -5.03 -2.37 2.57
C ILE A 169 -4.44 -2.80 3.91
N THR A 170 -5.17 -2.58 4.99
CA THR A 170 -4.65 -2.80 6.34
C THR A 170 -4.43 -4.28 6.65
N GLY A 171 -5.29 -5.17 6.18
CA GLY A 171 -5.08 -6.61 6.27
C GLY A 171 -3.86 -7.07 5.48
N SER A 172 -3.68 -6.56 4.25
CA SER A 172 -2.51 -6.88 3.43
C SER A 172 -1.19 -6.43 4.07
N TYR A 173 -1.15 -5.25 4.67
CA TYR A 173 0.05 -4.77 5.36
C TYR A 173 0.27 -5.43 6.73
N PHE A 174 -0.79 -5.88 7.42
CA PHE A 174 -0.65 -6.72 8.60
C PHE A 174 0.11 -8.01 8.26
N GLY A 175 -0.31 -8.71 7.20
CA GLY A 175 0.32 -9.96 6.78
C GLY A 175 1.76 -9.76 6.31
N ASP A 176 2.02 -8.75 5.45
CA ASP A 176 3.36 -8.40 4.95
C ASP A 176 4.32 -8.06 6.11
N GLY A 177 3.89 -7.25 7.06
CA GLY A 177 4.69 -6.86 8.23
C GLY A 177 5.08 -8.02 9.14
N LEU A 178 4.25 -9.06 9.24
CA LEU A 178 4.50 -10.27 10.02
C LEU A 178 5.13 -11.41 9.19
N SER A 179 5.11 -11.33 7.86
CA SER A 179 5.70 -12.37 7.01
C SER A 179 7.21 -12.46 7.21
N MET A 180 7.72 -13.68 7.43
CA MET A 180 9.18 -13.92 7.51
C MET A 180 9.88 -13.82 6.16
N ILE A 181 9.13 -13.92 5.06
CA ILE A 181 9.62 -13.79 3.68
C ILE A 181 9.39 -12.39 3.11
N GLY A 182 8.71 -11.52 3.84
CA GLY A 182 8.43 -10.14 3.42
C GLY A 182 9.72 -9.30 3.30
N GLY A 183 9.84 -8.56 2.20
CA GLY A 183 11.02 -7.75 1.90
C GLY A 183 11.33 -6.72 2.99
N THR A 184 10.31 -6.08 3.55
CA THR A 184 10.43 -5.12 4.66
C THR A 184 10.98 -5.78 5.93
N THR A 185 10.51 -7.00 6.23
CA THR A 185 10.96 -7.78 7.39
C THR A 185 12.43 -8.20 7.25
N ILE A 186 12.81 -8.73 6.08
CA ILE A 186 14.18 -9.14 5.79
C ILE A 186 15.13 -7.93 5.87
N SER A 187 14.77 -6.82 5.19
CA SER A 187 15.58 -5.60 5.16
C SER A 187 15.76 -4.99 6.55
N ALA A 188 14.70 -4.95 7.37
CA ALA A 188 14.78 -4.43 8.73
C ALA A 188 15.68 -5.28 9.63
N ALA A 189 15.49 -6.60 9.64
CA ALA A 189 16.26 -7.50 10.47
C ALA A 189 17.75 -7.52 10.07
N ALA A 190 18.03 -7.68 8.78
CA ALA A 190 19.39 -7.70 8.25
C ALA A 190 20.12 -6.36 8.46
N GLY A 191 19.43 -5.23 8.20
CA GLY A 191 20.02 -3.90 8.28
C GLY A 191 20.49 -3.51 9.68
N VAL A 192 19.74 -3.89 10.74
CA VAL A 192 20.16 -3.65 12.14
C VAL A 192 20.95 -4.81 12.75
N GLY A 193 21.07 -5.95 12.06
CA GLY A 193 21.74 -7.15 12.57
C GLY A 193 20.92 -7.88 13.64
N ALA A 194 19.60 -7.91 13.51
CA ALA A 194 18.70 -8.68 14.36
C ALA A 194 18.39 -10.05 13.72
N ARG A 195 18.09 -11.07 14.56
CA ARG A 195 17.54 -12.33 14.04
C ARG A 195 16.08 -12.12 13.64
N MET A 196 15.69 -12.60 12.48
CA MET A 196 14.32 -12.46 11.96
C MET A 196 13.26 -13.02 12.93
N ARG A 197 13.56 -14.17 13.57
CA ARG A 197 12.68 -14.78 14.57
C ARG A 197 12.44 -13.85 15.77
N ASP A 198 13.46 -13.16 16.25
CA ASP A 198 13.35 -12.28 17.41
C ASP A 198 12.53 -11.02 17.09
N LYS A 199 12.74 -10.45 15.90
CA LYS A 199 11.90 -9.36 15.36
C LYS A 199 10.44 -9.81 15.25
N PHE A 200 10.17 -10.98 14.67
CA PHE A 200 8.83 -11.53 14.53
C PHE A 200 8.14 -11.72 15.89
N LEU A 201 8.82 -12.37 16.86
CA LEU A 201 8.29 -12.61 18.20
C LEU A 201 8.02 -11.32 19.00
N TRP A 202 8.76 -10.27 18.73
CA TRP A 202 8.52 -8.95 19.31
C TRP A 202 7.32 -8.27 18.63
N GLN A 203 7.29 -8.26 17.31
CA GLN A 203 6.28 -7.56 16.53
C GLN A 203 4.88 -8.19 16.66
N ILE A 204 4.78 -9.52 16.72
CA ILE A 204 3.50 -10.22 16.85
C ILE A 204 2.74 -9.83 18.11
N LYS A 205 3.46 -9.53 19.21
CA LYS A 205 2.86 -9.08 20.48
C LYS A 205 2.17 -7.72 20.38
N ILE A 206 2.48 -6.94 19.35
CA ILE A 206 1.89 -5.63 19.09
C ILE A 206 0.88 -5.72 17.95
N ALA A 207 1.27 -6.38 16.86
CA ALA A 207 0.47 -6.44 15.64
C ALA A 207 -0.82 -7.26 15.80
N VAL A 208 -0.78 -8.39 16.54
CA VAL A 208 -1.98 -9.21 16.76
C VAL A 208 -3.01 -8.50 17.63
N PRO A 209 -2.68 -7.89 18.79
CA PRO A 209 -3.64 -7.06 19.51
C PRO A 209 -4.20 -5.91 18.67
N ALA A 210 -3.36 -5.25 17.87
CA ALA A 210 -3.82 -4.19 16.95
C ALA A 210 -4.83 -4.73 15.93
N ALA A 211 -4.58 -5.91 15.37
CA ALA A 211 -5.50 -6.55 14.42
C ALA A 211 -6.83 -6.94 15.08
N VAL A 212 -6.78 -7.50 16.28
CA VAL A 212 -8.01 -7.86 17.05
C VAL A 212 -8.85 -6.61 17.32
N ILE A 213 -8.24 -5.53 17.80
CA ILE A 213 -8.93 -4.26 18.03
C ILE A 213 -9.54 -3.75 16.71
N THR A 214 -8.80 -3.82 15.61
CA THR A 214 -9.29 -3.40 14.28
C THR A 214 -10.49 -4.22 13.82
N ILE A 215 -10.45 -5.54 13.98
CA ILE A 215 -11.57 -6.44 13.66
C ILE A 215 -12.80 -6.09 14.47
N ILE A 216 -12.64 -5.84 15.77
CA ILE A 216 -13.75 -5.43 16.66
C ILE A 216 -14.34 -4.11 16.18
N ILE A 217 -13.50 -3.11 15.90
CA ILE A 217 -13.96 -1.79 15.41
C ILE A 217 -14.69 -1.92 14.07
N TYR A 218 -14.14 -2.66 13.09
CA TYR A 218 -14.81 -2.89 11.81
C TYR A 218 -16.16 -3.61 11.98
N THR A 219 -16.24 -4.58 12.91
CA THR A 219 -17.50 -5.26 13.21
C THR A 219 -18.53 -4.28 13.79
N LEU A 220 -18.15 -3.47 14.77
CA LEU A 220 -19.04 -2.47 15.38
C LEU A 220 -19.49 -1.41 14.36
N MET A 221 -18.59 -0.95 13.51
CA MET A 221 -18.93 0.01 12.44
C MET A 221 -19.86 -0.61 11.39
N SER A 222 -19.69 -1.88 11.08
CA SER A 222 -20.57 -2.61 10.16
C SER A 222 -21.98 -2.83 10.73
N LEU A 223 -22.11 -3.07 12.03
CA LEU A 223 -23.40 -3.17 12.72
C LEU A 223 -24.19 -1.86 12.67
N ASN A 224 -23.52 -0.72 12.82
CA ASN A 224 -24.16 0.60 12.79
C ASN A 224 -24.58 1.04 11.37
N ASN A 225 -23.97 0.46 10.33
CA ASN A 225 -24.30 0.71 8.92
C ASN A 225 -25.30 -0.28 8.34
N SER A 226 -26.20 -0.83 9.17
CA SER A 226 -27.14 -1.91 8.81
C SER A 226 -28.25 -1.53 7.80
N SER A 227 -27.89 -0.84 6.72
CA SER A 227 -28.72 -0.80 5.48
C SER A 227 -28.67 -2.15 4.72
N ALA A 228 -27.93 -3.11 5.23
CA ALA A 228 -27.76 -4.45 4.67
C ALA A 228 -28.88 -5.42 5.07
N SER A 229 -30.12 -4.95 5.11
CA SER A 229 -31.29 -5.80 5.26
C SER A 229 -31.64 -6.49 3.95
N ASN A 230 -31.59 -7.82 3.97
CA ASN A 230 -32.12 -8.72 2.94
C ASN A 230 -31.40 -8.67 1.57
N ILE A 231 -30.09 -8.92 1.56
CA ILE A 231 -29.44 -9.31 0.32
C ILE A 231 -29.94 -10.71 -0.04
N HIS A 232 -30.84 -10.80 -1.03
CA HIS A 232 -31.15 -12.09 -1.62
C HIS A 232 -29.93 -12.59 -2.36
N ALA A 233 -29.25 -13.59 -1.80
CA ALA A 233 -28.14 -14.25 -2.46
C ALA A 233 -28.65 -14.82 -3.80
N GLY A 234 -28.13 -14.31 -4.90
CA GLY A 234 -28.42 -14.83 -6.24
C GLY A 234 -27.80 -16.23 -6.43
N SER A 235 -28.13 -16.89 -7.51
CA SER A 235 -27.46 -18.14 -7.88
C SER A 235 -25.98 -17.90 -8.18
N TYR A 236 -25.11 -18.81 -7.77
CA TYR A 236 -23.69 -18.77 -8.08
C TYR A 236 -23.25 -20.06 -8.79
N ASN A 237 -22.25 -19.93 -9.64
CA ASN A 237 -21.64 -21.07 -10.31
C ASN A 237 -20.20 -21.25 -9.81
N VAL A 238 -19.95 -22.34 -9.12
CA VAL A 238 -18.64 -22.66 -8.52
C VAL A 238 -17.52 -22.69 -9.57
N ILE A 239 -17.82 -23.14 -10.81
CA ILE A 239 -16.82 -23.19 -11.88
C ILE A 239 -16.29 -21.81 -12.23
N THR A 240 -17.14 -20.78 -12.22
CA THR A 240 -16.70 -19.40 -12.52
C THR A 240 -15.94 -18.73 -11.38
N ILE A 241 -15.96 -19.31 -10.17
CA ILE A 241 -15.17 -18.86 -9.01
C ILE A 241 -13.73 -19.44 -9.04
N LEU A 242 -13.53 -20.58 -9.73
CA LEU A 242 -12.23 -21.26 -9.77
C LEU A 242 -11.04 -20.36 -10.13
N PRO A 243 -11.12 -19.40 -11.09
CA PRO A 243 -10.00 -18.51 -11.38
C PRO A 243 -9.51 -17.73 -10.16
N TYR A 244 -10.43 -17.24 -9.31
CA TYR A 244 -10.06 -16.57 -8.07
C TYR A 244 -9.37 -17.51 -7.08
N LEU A 245 -9.91 -18.72 -6.89
CA LEU A 245 -9.34 -19.72 -5.99
C LEU A 245 -7.93 -20.15 -6.44
N VAL A 246 -7.75 -20.37 -7.74
CA VAL A 246 -6.45 -20.76 -8.29
C VAL A 246 -5.44 -19.63 -8.15
N VAL A 247 -5.79 -18.39 -8.49
CA VAL A 247 -4.93 -17.22 -8.27
C VAL A 247 -4.52 -17.11 -6.81
N LEU A 248 -5.47 -17.31 -5.88
CA LEU A 248 -5.21 -17.26 -4.45
C LEU A 248 -4.24 -18.38 -3.99
N ILE A 249 -4.51 -19.63 -4.42
CA ILE A 249 -3.69 -20.78 -4.06
C ILE A 249 -2.26 -20.62 -4.61
N LEU A 250 -2.12 -20.28 -5.89
CA LEU A 250 -0.81 -20.10 -6.53
C LEU A 250 -0.02 -18.94 -5.89
N ALA A 251 -0.71 -17.85 -5.54
CA ALA A 251 -0.10 -16.74 -4.81
C ALA A 251 0.40 -17.18 -3.43
N VAL A 252 -0.41 -17.92 -2.65
CA VAL A 252 -0.01 -18.49 -1.34
C VAL A 252 1.15 -19.48 -1.49
N MET A 253 1.24 -20.21 -2.60
CA MET A 253 2.38 -21.09 -2.91
C MET A 253 3.67 -20.31 -3.26
N GLY A 254 3.63 -18.99 -3.32
CA GLY A 254 4.80 -18.13 -3.58
C GLY A 254 5.17 -18.01 -5.06
N MET A 255 4.26 -18.32 -5.99
CA MET A 255 4.49 -18.09 -7.41
C MET A 255 4.55 -16.58 -7.72
N ASP A 256 5.30 -16.20 -8.77
CA ASP A 256 5.38 -14.84 -9.24
C ASP A 256 4.00 -14.26 -9.58
N VAL A 257 3.72 -13.03 -9.11
CA VAL A 257 2.39 -12.41 -9.22
C VAL A 257 1.96 -12.21 -10.67
N VAL A 258 2.90 -11.89 -11.58
CA VAL A 258 2.60 -11.72 -13.02
C VAL A 258 2.13 -13.05 -13.60
N LEU A 259 2.84 -14.14 -13.28
CA LEU A 259 2.48 -15.50 -13.75
C LEU A 259 1.14 -15.96 -13.18
N VAL A 260 0.90 -15.71 -11.90
CA VAL A 260 -0.38 -16.03 -11.22
C VAL A 260 -1.55 -15.33 -11.90
N LEU A 261 -1.42 -14.02 -12.18
CA LEU A 261 -2.46 -13.24 -12.85
C LEU A 261 -2.65 -13.68 -14.31
N ALA A 262 -1.57 -14.01 -15.01
CA ALA A 262 -1.65 -14.53 -16.38
C ALA A 262 -2.43 -15.85 -16.43
N LEU A 263 -2.07 -16.82 -15.58
CA LEU A 263 -2.78 -18.11 -15.49
C LEU A 263 -4.26 -17.92 -15.11
N GLY A 264 -4.54 -17.06 -14.13
CA GLY A 264 -5.90 -16.71 -13.74
C GLY A 264 -6.72 -16.12 -14.89
N THR A 265 -6.12 -15.21 -15.67
CA THR A 265 -6.75 -14.57 -16.84
C THR A 265 -7.08 -15.58 -17.93
N VAL A 266 -6.12 -16.47 -18.25
CA VAL A 266 -6.34 -17.54 -19.24
C VAL A 266 -7.43 -18.48 -18.78
N MET A 267 -7.42 -18.90 -17.51
CA MET A 267 -8.43 -19.79 -16.96
C MET A 267 -9.82 -19.15 -16.93
N ALA A 268 -9.93 -17.88 -16.51
CA ALA A 268 -11.20 -17.15 -16.52
C ALA A 268 -11.78 -17.05 -17.93
N SER A 269 -10.95 -16.76 -18.93
CA SER A 269 -11.34 -16.68 -20.34
C SER A 269 -11.78 -18.04 -20.86
N ALA A 270 -11.02 -19.12 -20.57
CA ALA A 270 -11.38 -20.48 -20.99
C ALA A 270 -12.73 -20.93 -20.39
N ILE A 271 -12.96 -20.66 -19.10
CA ILE A 271 -14.24 -20.95 -18.43
C ILE A 271 -15.38 -20.12 -19.05
N GLY A 272 -15.17 -18.83 -19.31
CA GLY A 272 -16.16 -17.96 -19.94
C GLY A 272 -16.57 -18.47 -21.33
N MET A 273 -15.61 -18.92 -22.12
CA MET A 273 -15.86 -19.53 -23.45
C MET A 273 -16.56 -20.89 -23.33
N ALA A 274 -16.11 -21.76 -22.44
CA ALA A 274 -16.71 -23.09 -22.24
C ALA A 274 -18.16 -23.03 -21.78
N LEU A 275 -18.52 -22.01 -21.01
CA LEU A 275 -19.89 -21.76 -20.55
C LEU A 275 -20.75 -20.96 -21.57
N GLY A 276 -20.20 -20.64 -22.75
CA GLY A 276 -20.90 -19.87 -23.78
C GLY A 276 -21.18 -18.41 -23.40
N LYS A 277 -20.53 -17.87 -22.35
CA LYS A 277 -20.74 -16.50 -21.87
C LYS A 277 -19.98 -15.46 -22.71
N ALA A 278 -18.86 -15.85 -23.32
CA ALA A 278 -18.04 -14.95 -24.10
C ALA A 278 -17.35 -15.69 -25.25
N SER A 279 -17.13 -15.00 -26.38
CA SER A 279 -16.25 -15.48 -27.46
C SER A 279 -14.80 -15.13 -27.15
N LEU A 280 -13.84 -15.76 -27.87
CA LEU A 280 -12.42 -15.44 -27.76
C LEU A 280 -12.14 -13.93 -27.95
N PHE A 281 -12.76 -13.33 -28.97
CA PHE A 281 -12.58 -11.90 -29.25
C PHE A 281 -13.23 -11.02 -28.15
N ALA A 282 -14.34 -11.44 -27.57
CA ALA A 282 -14.94 -10.72 -26.43
C ALA A 282 -14.04 -10.77 -25.20
N CYS A 283 -13.41 -11.91 -24.90
CA CYS A 283 -12.43 -12.05 -23.84
C CYS A 283 -11.21 -11.16 -24.09
N ALA A 284 -10.64 -11.18 -25.32
CA ALA A 284 -9.50 -10.35 -25.66
C ALA A 284 -9.81 -8.85 -25.51
N LYS A 285 -10.98 -8.42 -25.96
CA LYS A 285 -11.47 -7.04 -25.80
C LYS A 285 -11.62 -6.65 -24.33
N ALA A 286 -12.23 -7.53 -23.53
CA ALA A 286 -12.42 -7.28 -22.10
C ALA A 286 -11.06 -7.17 -21.36
N ILE A 287 -10.11 -8.07 -21.64
CA ILE A 287 -8.75 -8.03 -21.08
C ILE A 287 -8.07 -6.71 -21.46
N GLY A 288 -8.11 -6.32 -22.74
CA GLY A 288 -7.51 -5.07 -23.23
C GLY A 288 -8.09 -3.84 -22.49
N SER A 289 -9.42 -3.74 -22.39
CA SER A 289 -10.06 -2.65 -21.65
C SER A 289 -9.72 -2.64 -20.17
N GLY A 290 -9.58 -3.82 -19.56
CA GLY A 290 -9.15 -3.95 -18.16
C GLY A 290 -7.71 -3.45 -17.95
N MET A 291 -6.80 -3.82 -18.84
CA MET A 291 -5.41 -3.32 -18.83
C MET A 291 -5.36 -1.80 -19.03
N GLU A 292 -6.14 -1.27 -19.97
CA GLU A 292 -6.23 0.17 -20.23
C GLU A 292 -6.73 0.94 -19.01
N SER A 293 -7.70 0.41 -18.28
CA SER A 293 -8.22 1.05 -17.05
C SER A 293 -7.16 1.27 -15.97
N MET A 294 -6.08 0.47 -15.98
CA MET A 294 -4.96 0.53 -15.05
C MET A 294 -3.75 1.31 -15.58
N PHE A 295 -3.75 1.71 -16.84
CA PHE A 295 -2.62 2.37 -17.50
C PHE A 295 -2.17 3.64 -16.75
N TRP A 296 -3.12 4.48 -16.33
CA TRP A 296 -2.81 5.70 -15.59
C TRP A 296 -2.13 5.47 -14.26
N LEU A 297 -2.40 4.34 -13.61
CA LEU A 297 -1.73 3.98 -12.36
C LEU A 297 -0.25 3.61 -12.62
N ALA A 298 0.03 2.89 -13.70
CA ALA A 298 1.40 2.58 -14.10
C ALA A 298 2.21 3.87 -14.38
N ILE A 299 1.64 4.79 -15.16
CA ILE A 299 2.28 6.09 -15.44
C ILE A 299 2.47 6.91 -14.17
N PHE A 300 1.48 6.94 -13.29
CA PHE A 300 1.58 7.64 -12.01
C PHE A 300 2.73 7.09 -11.16
N ALA A 301 2.89 5.76 -11.06
CA ALA A 301 3.99 5.13 -10.34
C ALA A 301 5.37 5.54 -10.89
N MET A 302 5.51 5.62 -12.22
CA MET A 302 6.73 6.12 -12.88
C MET A 302 7.01 7.58 -12.49
N MET A 303 6.00 8.45 -12.55
CA MET A 303 6.13 9.87 -12.21
C MET A 303 6.54 10.08 -10.75
N VAL A 304 5.92 9.36 -9.82
CA VAL A 304 6.26 9.41 -8.38
C VAL A 304 7.70 8.99 -8.15
N ASN A 305 8.12 7.84 -8.70
CA ASN A 305 9.49 7.33 -8.50
C ASN A 305 10.56 8.27 -9.08
N GLY A 306 10.30 8.85 -10.24
CA GLY A 306 11.20 9.85 -10.83
C GLY A 306 11.28 11.14 -10.01
N MET A 307 10.14 11.62 -9.46
CA MET A 307 10.13 12.78 -8.55
C MET A 307 10.91 12.50 -7.27
N VAL A 308 10.71 11.33 -6.65
CA VAL A 308 11.44 10.89 -5.46
C VAL A 308 12.95 10.84 -5.71
N ALA A 309 13.38 10.38 -6.88
CA ALA A 309 14.80 10.38 -7.25
C ALA A 309 15.40 11.77 -7.28
N LEU A 310 14.68 12.77 -7.80
CA LEU A 310 15.10 14.16 -7.76
C LEU A 310 15.20 14.67 -6.32
N MET A 311 14.17 14.44 -5.50
CA MET A 311 14.18 14.84 -4.08
C MET A 311 15.38 14.23 -3.32
N ARG A 312 15.65 12.94 -3.54
CA ARG A 312 16.80 12.23 -2.95
C ARG A 312 18.12 12.79 -3.48
N HIS A 313 18.23 13.02 -4.80
CA HIS A 313 19.44 13.58 -5.39
C HIS A 313 19.77 14.96 -4.86
N TYR A 314 18.78 15.78 -4.56
CA TYR A 314 18.93 17.16 -4.08
C TYR A 314 18.88 17.31 -2.56
N GLY A 315 19.08 16.23 -1.79
CA GLY A 315 19.35 16.26 -0.36
C GLY A 315 18.13 16.28 0.57
N GLY A 316 16.91 16.23 0.03
CA GLY A 316 15.70 16.25 0.86
C GLY A 316 15.61 15.11 1.87
N ILE A 317 15.99 13.91 1.48
CA ILE A 317 15.99 12.73 2.37
C ILE A 317 17.12 12.84 3.41
N ASP A 318 18.34 13.29 3.00
CA ASP A 318 19.47 13.45 3.89
C ASP A 318 19.19 14.50 4.98
N TRP A 319 18.52 15.61 4.60
CA TRP A 319 18.05 16.63 5.53
C TRP A 319 17.08 16.05 6.56
N MET A 320 16.11 15.26 6.12
CA MET A 320 15.14 14.62 7.02
C MET A 320 15.84 13.72 8.04
N VAL A 321 16.77 12.87 7.59
CA VAL A 321 17.58 12.03 8.47
C VAL A 321 18.31 12.87 9.50
N HIS A 322 19.00 13.94 9.07
CA HIS A 322 19.77 14.81 9.97
C HIS A 322 18.89 15.50 11.03
N VAL A 323 17.71 15.98 10.66
CA VAL A 323 16.78 16.64 11.59
C VAL A 323 16.32 15.69 12.69
N PHE A 324 15.96 14.45 12.36
CA PHE A 324 15.48 13.51 13.37
C PHE A 324 16.59 12.99 14.27
N THR A 325 17.76 12.65 13.71
CA THR A 325 18.86 12.04 14.47
C THR A 325 19.45 12.98 15.52
N ARG A 326 19.53 14.28 15.25
CA ARG A 326 20.08 15.28 16.20
C ARG A 326 19.25 15.45 17.49
N HIS A 327 18.00 14.98 17.51
CA HIS A 327 17.10 15.10 18.68
C HIS A 327 17.12 13.87 19.58
N ILE A 328 17.84 12.81 19.21
CA ILE A 328 17.96 11.58 19.98
C ILE A 328 18.90 11.84 21.18
N ARG A 329 18.38 11.61 22.40
CA ARG A 329 19.12 11.85 23.66
C ARG A 329 19.01 10.72 24.67
N SER A 330 18.18 9.72 24.44
CA SER A 330 17.91 8.61 25.34
C SER A 330 17.44 7.38 24.58
N LYS A 331 17.42 6.22 25.23
CA LYS A 331 16.89 4.97 24.68
C LYS A 331 15.46 5.14 24.16
N ALA A 332 14.56 5.72 24.97
CA ALA A 332 13.17 5.94 24.59
C ALA A 332 13.04 6.90 23.41
N SER A 333 13.81 7.99 23.38
CA SER A 333 13.81 8.92 22.24
C SER A 333 14.40 8.29 20.98
N CYS A 334 15.38 7.38 21.11
CA CYS A 334 15.91 6.63 19.98
C CYS A 334 14.84 5.74 19.34
N GLU A 335 14.15 4.92 20.13
CA GLU A 335 13.08 4.06 19.64
C GLU A 335 11.95 4.86 18.94
N ALA A 336 11.51 5.97 19.55
CA ALA A 336 10.46 6.81 19.02
C ALA A 336 10.87 7.54 17.74
N LEU A 337 12.02 8.26 17.76
CA LEU A 337 12.45 9.09 16.64
C LEU A 337 12.91 8.26 15.44
N ILE A 338 13.50 7.09 15.65
CA ILE A 338 13.82 6.15 14.56
C ILE A 338 12.54 5.64 13.89
N GLY A 339 11.49 5.33 14.67
CA GLY A 339 10.19 4.98 14.12
C GLY A 339 9.60 6.12 13.27
N ILE A 340 9.52 7.33 13.83
CA ILE A 340 9.00 8.50 13.11
C ILE A 340 9.85 8.80 11.87
N LEU A 341 11.19 8.69 11.95
CA LEU A 341 12.07 8.82 10.79
C LEU A 341 11.72 7.80 9.72
N SER A 342 11.55 6.53 10.08
CA SER A 342 11.15 5.48 9.13
C SER A 342 9.80 5.78 8.46
N PHE A 343 8.82 6.28 9.22
CA PHE A 343 7.54 6.74 8.70
C PHE A 343 7.71 7.88 7.69
N CYS A 344 8.43 8.93 8.06
CA CYS A 344 8.62 10.11 7.20
C CYS A 344 9.44 9.78 5.95
N VAL A 345 10.49 8.97 6.07
CA VAL A 345 11.30 8.52 4.93
C VAL A 345 10.46 7.66 3.99
N THR A 346 9.62 6.77 4.52
CA THR A 346 8.69 5.99 3.69
C THR A 346 7.68 6.89 2.98
N GLY A 347 7.13 7.88 3.68
CA GLY A 347 6.24 8.87 3.09
C GLY A 347 6.87 9.67 1.95
N ALA A 348 8.15 9.97 2.06
CA ALA A 348 8.90 10.71 1.05
C ALA A 348 9.38 9.84 -0.12
N ILE A 349 9.76 8.57 0.14
CA ILE A 349 10.33 7.64 -0.87
C ILE A 349 9.21 6.82 -1.55
N VAL A 350 8.06 6.67 -0.90
CA VAL A 350 6.92 5.86 -1.41
C VAL A 350 7.30 4.39 -1.66
N ASN A 351 8.24 3.88 -0.85
CA ASN A 351 8.67 2.50 -0.90
C ASN A 351 9.20 2.07 0.48
N ASN A 352 8.46 1.22 1.17
CA ASN A 352 8.79 0.76 2.53
C ASN A 352 10.10 -0.03 2.57
N ASN A 353 10.40 -0.87 1.57
CA ASN A 353 11.64 -1.65 1.55
C ASN A 353 12.87 -0.76 1.42
N ILE A 354 12.85 0.21 0.50
CA ILE A 354 13.95 1.16 0.29
C ILE A 354 14.10 2.07 1.51
N SER A 355 13.00 2.52 2.09
CA SER A 355 13.01 3.32 3.32
C SER A 355 13.69 2.58 4.48
N VAL A 356 13.33 1.32 4.68
CA VAL A 356 13.94 0.45 5.69
C VAL A 356 15.45 0.26 5.44
N LEU A 357 15.88 0.05 4.20
CA LEU A 357 17.28 -0.06 3.84
C LEU A 357 18.09 1.22 4.14
N ILE A 358 17.46 2.40 4.02
CA ILE A 358 18.10 3.69 4.35
C ILE A 358 18.14 3.92 5.86
N THR A 359 17.06 3.60 6.57
CA THR A 359 16.94 3.91 8.00
C THR A 359 17.65 2.88 8.90
N SER A 360 17.77 1.62 8.46
CA SER A 360 18.34 0.54 9.28
C SER A 360 19.81 0.74 9.69
N PRO A 361 20.75 1.18 8.81
CA PRO A 361 22.13 1.45 9.23
C PRO A 361 22.22 2.55 10.28
N ILE A 362 21.41 3.61 10.11
CA ILE A 362 21.33 4.74 11.05
C ILE A 362 20.78 4.27 12.41
N ALA A 363 19.73 3.48 12.37
CA ALA A 363 19.12 2.90 13.56
C ALA A 363 20.06 1.95 14.29
N LYS A 364 20.88 1.18 13.56
CA LYS A 364 21.91 0.32 14.15
C LYS A 364 22.94 1.12 14.91
N GLU A 365 23.51 2.15 14.28
CA GLU A 365 24.53 3.02 14.91
C GLU A 365 23.99 3.69 16.18
N LEU A 366 22.83 4.32 16.09
CA LEU A 366 22.17 4.96 17.22
C LEU A 366 21.70 3.96 18.27
N GLY A 367 21.24 2.79 17.85
CA GLY A 367 20.87 1.71 18.76
C GLY A 367 22.01 1.16 19.58
N ASP A 368 23.19 1.02 18.96
CA ASP A 368 24.42 0.61 19.65
C ASP A 368 24.85 1.71 20.64
N GLN A 369 24.74 3.00 20.27
CA GLN A 369 25.05 4.14 21.13
C GLN A 369 24.12 4.26 22.35
N TYR A 370 22.81 4.06 22.16
CA TYR A 370 21.79 4.22 23.21
C TYR A 370 21.33 2.90 23.82
N GLN A 371 22.04 1.80 23.55
CA GLN A 371 21.79 0.45 24.09
C GLN A 371 20.34 -0.04 23.85
N VAL A 372 19.83 0.17 22.63
CA VAL A 372 18.52 -0.32 22.20
C VAL A 372 18.67 -1.73 21.65
N ASP A 373 17.75 -2.63 22.03
CA ASP A 373 17.74 -4.01 21.51
C ASP A 373 17.47 -4.03 20.00
N LYS A 374 18.29 -4.76 19.26
CA LYS A 374 18.19 -4.87 17.80
C LYS A 374 16.84 -5.38 17.31
N LYS A 375 16.17 -6.29 18.05
CA LYS A 375 14.83 -6.77 17.70
C LYS A 375 13.78 -5.67 17.79
N VAL A 376 13.91 -4.76 18.77
CA VAL A 376 13.02 -3.60 18.94
C VAL A 376 13.21 -2.64 17.78
N LEU A 377 14.47 -2.30 17.45
CA LEU A 377 14.78 -1.42 16.31
C LEU A 377 14.24 -1.98 15.00
N ALA A 378 14.51 -3.25 14.70
CA ALA A 378 14.00 -3.90 13.50
C ALA A 378 12.46 -3.87 13.42
N GLY A 379 11.80 -4.14 14.55
CA GLY A 379 10.35 -4.10 14.64
C GLY A 379 9.78 -2.69 14.47
N VAL A 380 10.35 -1.69 15.14
CA VAL A 380 9.92 -0.29 15.05
C VAL A 380 10.08 0.25 13.64
N ILE A 381 11.25 0.08 13.02
CA ILE A 381 11.48 0.53 11.63
C ILE A 381 10.45 -0.10 10.69
N SER A 382 10.25 -1.40 10.80
CA SER A 382 9.30 -2.14 9.95
C SER A 382 7.85 -1.68 10.18
N ILE A 383 7.39 -1.56 11.43
CA ILE A 383 6.04 -1.11 11.77
C ILE A 383 5.77 0.28 11.19
N PHE A 384 6.67 1.23 11.44
CA PHE A 384 6.45 2.60 11.01
C PHE A 384 6.55 2.77 9.48
N ALA A 385 7.43 2.00 8.80
CA ALA A 385 7.49 1.99 7.34
C ALA A 385 6.18 1.45 6.72
N VAL A 386 5.68 0.30 7.16
CA VAL A 386 4.42 -0.24 6.63
C VAL A 386 3.22 0.63 6.99
N THR A 387 3.22 1.25 8.17
CA THR A 387 2.16 2.17 8.57
C THR A 387 2.11 3.42 7.68
N ALA A 388 3.26 3.98 7.31
CA ALA A 388 3.32 5.07 6.35
C ALA A 388 2.72 4.66 5.01
N SER A 389 3.11 3.50 4.47
CA SER A 389 2.58 3.00 3.20
C SER A 389 1.05 2.79 3.20
N MET A 390 0.46 2.47 4.35
CA MET A 390 -1.01 2.36 4.46
C MET A 390 -1.72 3.71 4.31
N VAL A 391 -1.11 4.81 4.77
CA VAL A 391 -1.81 6.09 4.90
C VAL A 391 -1.43 7.14 3.87
N ILE A 392 -0.28 7.01 3.19
CA ILE A 392 0.15 8.02 2.22
C ILE A 392 -0.63 7.92 0.90
N PRO A 393 -1.13 9.04 0.37
CA PRO A 393 -2.04 9.03 -0.79
C PRO A 393 -1.37 8.60 -2.09
N GLN A 394 -0.06 8.71 -2.22
CA GLN A 394 0.72 8.36 -3.40
C GLN A 394 1.28 6.93 -3.36
N ASP A 395 1.04 6.16 -2.29
CA ASP A 395 1.47 4.76 -2.23
C ASP A 395 0.74 3.90 -3.27
N SER A 396 1.44 2.94 -3.83
CA SER A 396 0.91 2.06 -4.88
C SER A 396 -0.31 1.26 -4.43
N ALA A 397 -0.33 0.78 -3.18
CA ALA A 397 -1.44 0.06 -2.59
C ALA A 397 -2.69 0.93 -2.46
N MET A 398 -2.53 2.16 -1.93
CA MET A 398 -3.59 3.15 -1.83
C MET A 398 -4.15 3.49 -3.20
N MET A 399 -3.27 3.80 -4.15
CA MET A 399 -3.66 4.19 -5.51
C MET A 399 -4.37 3.08 -6.27
N MET A 400 -3.91 1.84 -6.15
CA MET A 400 -4.55 0.67 -6.77
C MET A 400 -5.93 0.43 -6.19
N THR A 401 -6.06 0.48 -4.87
CA THR A 401 -7.35 0.33 -4.19
C THR A 401 -8.34 1.39 -4.65
N LEU A 402 -7.93 2.66 -4.71
CA LEU A 402 -8.76 3.76 -5.21
C LEU A 402 -9.11 3.61 -6.70
N GLN A 403 -8.19 3.09 -7.52
CA GLN A 403 -8.44 2.87 -8.94
C GLN A 403 -9.51 1.79 -9.16
N LEU A 404 -9.42 0.68 -8.41
CA LEU A 404 -10.39 -0.42 -8.48
C LEU A 404 -11.74 -0.07 -7.85
N ALA A 405 -11.74 0.79 -6.83
CA ALA A 405 -12.96 1.35 -6.26
C ALA A 405 -13.70 2.31 -7.22
N GLY A 406 -13.00 2.90 -8.17
CA GLY A 406 -13.56 3.86 -9.13
C GLY A 406 -14.16 5.09 -8.43
N LYS A 407 -15.42 5.39 -8.74
CA LYS A 407 -16.14 6.54 -8.14
C LYS A 407 -16.83 6.20 -6.80
N SER A 408 -16.73 4.97 -6.32
CA SER A 408 -17.42 4.54 -5.09
C SER A 408 -16.78 5.07 -3.81
N THR A 409 -15.51 5.48 -3.87
CA THR A 409 -14.78 6.07 -2.73
C THR A 409 -13.64 6.97 -3.21
N ASN A 410 -13.18 7.83 -2.34
CA ASN A 410 -12.01 8.68 -2.54
C ASN A 410 -11.00 8.52 -1.39
N TYR A 411 -9.84 9.17 -1.48
CA TYR A 411 -8.80 9.07 -0.47
C TYR A 411 -9.26 9.48 0.93
N LEU A 412 -10.04 10.58 1.06
CA LEU A 412 -10.51 11.06 2.37
C LEU A 412 -11.55 10.12 2.99
N ASP A 413 -12.38 9.50 2.16
CA ASP A 413 -13.35 8.50 2.64
C ASP A 413 -12.64 7.24 3.13
N LEU A 414 -11.59 6.82 2.43
CA LEU A 414 -10.83 5.63 2.78
C LEU A 414 -9.98 5.84 4.04
N ILE A 415 -9.29 6.98 4.16
CA ILE A 415 -8.40 7.27 5.29
C ILE A 415 -9.14 7.32 6.63
N ARG A 416 -10.41 7.68 6.65
CA ARG A 416 -11.25 7.69 7.85
C ARG A 416 -11.40 6.31 8.49
N TYR A 417 -11.28 5.25 7.69
CA TYR A 417 -11.42 3.86 8.13
C TYR A 417 -10.07 3.16 8.34
N MET A 418 -8.94 3.89 8.25
CA MET A 418 -7.61 3.35 8.52
C MET A 418 -7.36 3.16 10.01
N VAL A 419 -8.08 2.22 10.62
CA VAL A 419 -8.04 1.96 12.07
C VAL A 419 -6.72 1.29 12.45
N TYR A 420 -6.34 0.23 11.73
CA TYR A 420 -5.17 -0.60 12.06
C TYR A 420 -3.86 0.19 12.20
N PRO A 421 -3.46 1.09 11.26
CA PRO A 421 -2.22 1.85 11.40
C PRO A 421 -2.19 2.74 12.64
N VAL A 422 -3.32 3.34 13.01
CA VAL A 422 -3.41 4.20 14.21
C VAL A 422 -3.23 3.37 15.48
N VAL A 423 -3.94 2.25 15.58
CA VAL A 423 -3.85 1.34 16.73
C VAL A 423 -2.45 0.72 16.82
N LEU A 424 -1.87 0.31 15.69
CA LEU A 424 -0.54 -0.30 15.63
C LEU A 424 0.56 0.66 16.12
N MET A 425 0.55 1.91 15.65
CA MET A 425 1.49 2.94 16.13
C MET A 425 1.28 3.25 17.60
N GLY A 426 0.04 3.43 18.04
CA GLY A 426 -0.29 3.71 19.43
C GLY A 426 0.21 2.61 20.38
N LEU A 427 -0.06 1.36 20.07
CA LEU A 427 0.43 0.21 20.84
C LEU A 427 1.96 0.12 20.82
N THR A 428 2.61 0.44 19.70
CA THR A 428 4.07 0.44 19.61
C THR A 428 4.67 1.49 20.55
N PHE A 429 4.14 2.71 20.58
CA PHE A 429 4.62 3.74 21.50
C PHE A 429 4.39 3.34 22.98
N ILE A 430 3.23 2.75 23.30
CA ILE A 430 2.92 2.28 24.65
C ILE A 430 3.91 1.20 25.09
N VAL A 431 4.14 0.18 24.26
CA VAL A 431 5.07 -0.93 24.58
C VAL A 431 6.49 -0.42 24.77
N ASN A 432 6.96 0.48 23.88
CA ASN A 432 8.30 1.07 23.98
C ASN A 432 8.45 1.92 25.25
N TYR A 433 7.44 2.71 25.60
CA TYR A 433 7.47 3.52 26.83
C TYR A 433 7.59 2.65 28.10
N PHE A 434 6.80 1.57 28.20
CA PHE A 434 6.89 0.66 29.35
C PHE A 434 8.21 -0.12 29.40
N ASN A 435 8.74 -0.55 28.26
CA ASN A 435 10.01 -1.24 28.18
C ASN A 435 11.17 -0.30 28.58
N ALA A 436 11.15 0.96 28.15
CA ALA A 436 12.15 1.95 28.54
C ALA A 436 12.16 2.21 30.06
N ARG A 437 10.99 2.29 30.71
CA ARG A 437 10.89 2.44 32.16
C ARG A 437 11.42 1.22 32.93
N ARG A 438 11.13 0.00 32.47
CA ARG A 438 11.64 -1.23 33.11
C ARG A 438 13.16 -1.38 33.01
N SER A 439 13.79 -0.76 32.00
CA SER A 439 15.24 -0.78 31.85
C SER A 439 15.95 0.31 32.65
N ALA A 440 15.20 1.28 33.19
CA ALA A 440 15.69 2.37 34.02
C ALA A 440 15.48 2.14 35.53
N ALA A 441 14.65 1.17 35.89
CA ALA A 441 14.45 0.66 37.25
C ALA A 441 15.31 -0.60 37.50
#